data_e36035db9faedb40321e3d11279fac48
#
_entry.id   e36035db9faedb40321e3d11279fac48
#
_cell.length_a   1.000
_cell.length_b   1.000
_cell.length_c   1.000
_cell.angle_alpha   90.00
_cell.angle_beta   90.00
_cell.angle_gamma   90.00
#
_symmetry.space_group_name_H-M   'P 1'
#
loop_
_entity.id
_entity.type
_entity.pdbx_description
1 polymer ?
#
loop_
_entity_poly.entity_id
_entity_poly.type
_entity_poly.pdbx_seq_one_letter_code
_entity_poly.pdbx_strand_id
1 'polypeptide(L)'
;MVPRNNQDNLQRTISTPQAVGIAFNQVVGGGVVSLTGAAIALTGGGTPLAYLLAALSIVIVSLPYAAIGSAMPVTGGAYTYVSRLIHPILGYVNMCFFALSQTSLGLYGIVAGQYMHSLNPWFDQTRVAFSMITSFYIANMLGAVFGARLSMILMIVHIAAFVMFIAFGFWHFDWVNYPPVLPHGFGKLLQAAAMLTFATGGALIVVELGSELKSPGLAIPVGVLVGTLLAALLYVAIAAIAAGTLPIAQVANQPLSVVAAHFLPPAALQFFIVGGAVVAVIGTTNGMLLCGSKSLLAAVDDGWFPKASGAVNRRFGTPHFLLTLLYIVGLMPIVFGIPLEMIASSVSAMGQLMFVFVNIAALRMRYVRPDLHAAAPFKLGLRFQWLLTIVGSGVCVMQSALLLSQGLSRQMLLTFVIVLVFVLGWGFFRYAHVRRLNEINAEL
;
A
#
# COMPACT_ATOMS: atom_id res chain seq x y z
N MET A 1 5.84 -32.35 21.51
CA MET A 1 4.92 -31.17 21.44
C MET A 1 5.30 -30.40 20.22
N VAL A 2 4.49 -30.50 19.16
CA VAL A 2 4.62 -29.66 17.95
C VAL A 2 4.51 -28.21 18.41
N PRO A 3 5.46 -27.32 18.08
CA PRO A 3 5.32 -25.92 18.41
C PRO A 3 4.09 -25.38 17.68
N ARG A 4 3.03 -25.01 18.42
CA ARG A 4 1.84 -24.36 17.87
C ARG A 4 2.30 -23.13 17.10
N ASN A 5 2.02 -23.10 15.81
CA ASN A 5 2.22 -21.91 14.99
C ASN A 5 1.34 -20.80 15.60
N ASN A 6 1.90 -19.61 15.80
CA ASN A 6 1.14 -18.44 16.31
C ASN A 6 -0.09 -18.11 15.46
N GLN A 7 -0.12 -18.61 14.22
CA GLN A 7 -1.24 -18.47 13.27
C GLN A 7 -2.49 -19.29 13.63
N ASP A 8 -2.35 -20.38 14.39
CA ASP A 8 -3.48 -21.27 14.77
C ASP A 8 -4.45 -20.61 15.77
N ASN A 9 -4.07 -19.49 16.36
CA ASN A 9 -4.88 -18.73 17.31
C ASN A 9 -5.72 -17.60 16.66
N LEU A 10 -5.62 -17.40 15.33
CA LEU A 10 -6.37 -16.34 14.64
C LEU A 10 -7.81 -16.77 14.36
N GLN A 11 -8.77 -15.94 14.77
CA GLN A 11 -10.20 -16.20 14.57
C GLN A 11 -10.69 -15.58 13.26
N ARG A 12 -11.49 -16.33 12.49
CA ARG A 12 -12.14 -15.85 11.27
C ARG A 12 -13.33 -14.96 11.59
N THR A 13 -13.07 -13.68 11.81
CA THR A 13 -14.08 -12.70 12.24
C THR A 13 -14.48 -11.71 11.16
N ILE A 14 -13.65 -11.46 10.15
CA ILE A 14 -13.82 -10.41 9.14
C ILE A 14 -14.75 -10.90 8.01
N SER A 15 -15.86 -10.19 7.79
CA SER A 15 -16.81 -10.46 6.69
C SER A 15 -16.33 -9.85 5.36
N THR A 16 -16.93 -10.29 4.23
CA THR A 16 -16.61 -9.74 2.89
C THR A 16 -16.83 -8.22 2.78
N PRO A 17 -17.95 -7.61 3.25
CA PRO A 17 -18.08 -6.15 3.24
C PRO A 17 -17.00 -5.43 4.06
N GLN A 18 -16.60 -6.01 5.19
CA GLN A 18 -15.51 -5.46 6.00
C GLN A 18 -14.16 -5.56 5.27
N ALA A 19 -13.92 -6.63 4.53
CA ALA A 19 -12.73 -6.76 3.69
C ALA A 19 -12.69 -5.70 2.58
N VAL A 20 -13.84 -5.39 1.95
CA VAL A 20 -13.97 -4.28 0.99
C VAL A 20 -13.66 -2.94 1.66
N GLY A 21 -14.21 -2.69 2.87
CA GLY A 21 -13.92 -1.48 3.64
C GLY A 21 -12.44 -1.33 3.99
N ILE A 22 -11.79 -2.41 4.39
CA ILE A 22 -10.34 -2.43 4.67
C ILE A 22 -9.56 -2.14 3.38
N ALA A 23 -9.88 -2.84 2.29
CA ALA A 23 -9.24 -2.64 1.00
C ALA A 23 -9.35 -1.18 0.52
N PHE A 24 -10.57 -0.64 0.53
CA PHE A 24 -10.85 0.73 0.13
C PHE A 24 -10.07 1.74 0.97
N ASN A 25 -10.08 1.62 2.30
CA ASN A 25 -9.36 2.52 3.19
C ASN A 25 -7.83 2.43 3.03
N GLN A 26 -7.29 1.30 2.58
CA GLN A 26 -5.87 1.18 2.29
C GLN A 26 -5.49 1.80 0.93
N VAL A 27 -6.42 1.84 -0.01
CA VAL A 27 -6.25 2.61 -1.25
C VAL A 27 -6.48 4.09 -0.96
N VAL A 28 -7.62 4.44 -0.36
CA VAL A 28 -7.99 5.84 -0.03
C VAL A 28 -7.24 6.25 1.23
N GLY A 29 -5.97 6.57 1.04
CA GLY A 29 -5.06 7.03 2.07
C GLY A 29 -4.42 8.37 1.71
N GLY A 30 -3.23 8.61 2.24
CA GLY A 30 -2.46 9.82 1.96
C GLY A 30 -2.11 10.05 0.48
N GLY A 31 -2.15 8.98 -0.35
CA GLY A 31 -1.70 9.05 -1.73
C GLY A 31 -2.45 10.06 -2.59
N VAL A 32 -3.78 10.02 -2.62
CA VAL A 32 -4.57 10.95 -3.46
C VAL A 32 -4.43 12.39 -2.99
N VAL A 33 -4.49 12.61 -1.69
CA VAL A 33 -4.48 13.96 -1.11
C VAL A 33 -3.11 14.64 -1.21
N SER A 34 -2.02 13.86 -1.27
CA SER A 34 -0.65 14.39 -1.34
C SER A 34 -0.04 14.37 -2.74
N LEU A 35 -0.33 13.33 -3.54
CA LEU A 35 0.38 13.12 -4.81
C LEU A 35 -0.36 13.71 -6.01
N THR A 36 -1.63 14.11 -5.87
CA THR A 36 -2.38 14.72 -7.00
C THR A 36 -1.71 16.01 -7.48
N GLY A 37 -1.28 16.89 -6.56
CA GLY A 37 -0.56 18.11 -6.92
C GLY A 37 0.78 17.84 -7.63
N ALA A 38 1.55 16.86 -7.16
CA ALA A 38 2.78 16.42 -7.80
C ALA A 38 2.53 15.82 -9.19
N ALA A 39 1.46 15.03 -9.35
CA ALA A 39 1.06 14.49 -10.64
C ALA A 39 0.60 15.59 -11.62
N ILE A 40 -0.11 16.63 -11.15
CA ILE A 40 -0.47 17.80 -11.95
C ILE A 40 0.80 18.54 -12.41
N ALA A 41 1.81 18.70 -11.56
CA ALA A 41 3.09 19.29 -11.94
C ALA A 41 3.78 18.50 -13.07
N LEU A 42 3.67 17.17 -13.08
CA LEU A 42 4.27 16.30 -14.10
C LEU A 42 3.47 16.24 -15.40
N THR A 43 2.12 16.23 -15.32
CA THR A 43 1.26 15.87 -16.47
C THR A 43 0.19 16.90 -16.80
N GLY A 44 0.06 17.95 -16.01
CA GLY A 44 -1.02 18.94 -16.20
C GLY A 44 -2.39 18.29 -16.19
N GLY A 45 -3.18 18.54 -17.23
CA GLY A 45 -4.51 17.94 -17.46
C GLY A 45 -4.48 16.42 -17.72
N GLY A 46 -3.31 15.82 -17.86
CA GLY A 46 -3.15 14.36 -17.99
C GLY A 46 -3.24 13.61 -16.66
N THR A 47 -3.37 14.29 -15.53
CA THR A 47 -3.42 13.65 -14.20
C THR A 47 -4.55 12.63 -14.04
N PRO A 48 -5.80 12.87 -14.50
CA PRO A 48 -6.85 11.84 -14.49
C PRO A 48 -6.46 10.59 -15.29
N LEU A 49 -5.81 10.78 -16.45
CA LEU A 49 -5.30 9.66 -17.25
C LEU A 49 -4.17 8.92 -16.54
N ALA A 50 -3.30 9.62 -15.82
CA ALA A 50 -2.26 9.01 -15.00
C ALA A 50 -2.84 8.13 -13.88
N TYR A 51 -3.90 8.56 -13.20
CA TYR A 51 -4.64 7.74 -12.24
C TYR A 51 -5.29 6.52 -12.88
N LEU A 52 -5.90 6.69 -14.05
CA LEU A 52 -6.50 5.57 -14.78
C LEU A 52 -5.45 4.51 -15.17
N LEU A 53 -4.29 4.94 -15.68
CA LEU A 53 -3.19 4.06 -16.03
C LEU A 53 -2.60 3.38 -14.78
N ALA A 54 -2.46 4.10 -13.66
CA ALA A 54 -2.02 3.53 -12.39
C ALA A 54 -2.99 2.45 -11.89
N ALA A 55 -4.29 2.76 -11.87
CA ALA A 55 -5.32 1.81 -11.45
C ALA A 55 -5.38 0.58 -12.37
N LEU A 56 -5.28 0.77 -13.68
CA LEU A 56 -5.24 -0.34 -14.65
C LEU A 56 -4.03 -1.25 -14.40
N SER A 57 -2.86 -0.67 -14.15
CA SER A 57 -1.65 -1.42 -13.79
C SER A 57 -1.88 -2.28 -12.54
N ILE A 58 -2.49 -1.69 -11.49
CA ILE A 58 -2.80 -2.42 -10.25
C ILE A 58 -3.86 -3.51 -10.49
N VAL A 59 -4.91 -3.25 -11.28
CA VAL A 59 -5.92 -4.28 -11.59
C VAL A 59 -5.30 -5.47 -12.32
N ILE A 60 -4.40 -5.23 -13.29
CA ILE A 60 -3.69 -6.29 -14.01
C ILE A 60 -2.92 -7.20 -13.05
N VAL A 61 -2.19 -6.65 -12.09
CA VAL A 61 -1.39 -7.44 -11.14
C VAL A 61 -2.23 -8.01 -10.01
N SER A 62 -3.34 -7.37 -9.66
CA SER A 62 -4.21 -7.80 -8.54
C SER A 62 -5.03 -9.05 -8.85
N LEU A 63 -5.33 -9.34 -10.11
CA LEU A 63 -6.07 -10.55 -10.51
C LEU A 63 -5.31 -11.84 -10.17
N PRO A 64 -4.02 -12.04 -10.57
CA PRO A 64 -3.24 -13.19 -10.12
C PRO A 64 -3.04 -13.22 -8.59
N TYR A 65 -2.85 -12.04 -7.98
CA TYR A 65 -2.69 -11.89 -6.53
C TYR A 65 -3.95 -12.35 -5.77
N ALA A 66 -5.14 -11.95 -6.25
CA ALA A 66 -6.41 -12.38 -5.70
C ALA A 66 -6.66 -13.89 -5.91
N ALA A 67 -6.22 -14.44 -7.04
CA ALA A 67 -6.35 -15.87 -7.31
C ALA A 67 -5.51 -16.71 -6.36
N ILE A 68 -4.25 -16.34 -6.11
CA ILE A 68 -3.39 -17.04 -5.14
C ILE A 68 -3.91 -16.87 -3.71
N GLY A 69 -4.36 -15.67 -3.33
CA GLY A 69 -4.95 -15.40 -2.02
C GLY A 69 -6.23 -16.19 -1.76
N SER A 70 -7.06 -16.37 -2.79
CA SER A 70 -8.26 -17.21 -2.75
C SER A 70 -7.94 -18.69 -2.56
N ALA A 71 -6.84 -19.17 -3.19
CA ALA A 71 -6.41 -20.56 -3.13
C ALA A 71 -5.64 -20.92 -1.86
N MET A 72 -4.85 -19.99 -1.36
CA MET A 72 -3.97 -20.19 -0.20
C MET A 72 -4.12 -19.01 0.79
N PRO A 73 -5.25 -18.94 1.53
CA PRO A 73 -5.53 -17.84 2.45
C PRO A 73 -4.74 -18.00 3.76
N VAL A 74 -3.54 -17.44 3.78
CA VAL A 74 -2.58 -17.50 4.91
C VAL A 74 -2.28 -16.10 5.44
N THR A 75 -1.75 -16.01 6.65
CA THR A 75 -1.17 -14.77 7.19
C THR A 75 0.22 -14.56 6.62
N GLY A 76 0.61 -13.31 6.36
CA GLY A 76 1.89 -12.99 5.70
C GLY A 76 1.90 -13.45 4.24
N GLY A 77 0.76 -13.33 3.55
CA GLY A 77 0.48 -13.89 2.23
C GLY A 77 1.59 -13.70 1.21
N ALA A 78 2.00 -12.45 0.93
CA ALA A 78 3.01 -12.16 -0.09
C ALA A 78 4.35 -12.86 0.18
N TYR A 79 4.85 -12.79 1.41
CA TYR A 79 6.06 -13.50 1.84
C TYR A 79 5.90 -15.02 1.65
N THR A 80 4.81 -15.58 2.18
CA THR A 80 4.55 -17.02 2.19
C THR A 80 4.41 -17.56 0.76
N TYR A 81 3.68 -16.87 -0.12
CA TYR A 81 3.51 -17.30 -1.51
C TYR A 81 4.84 -17.39 -2.24
N VAL A 82 5.67 -16.36 -2.16
CA VAL A 82 6.97 -16.34 -2.85
C VAL A 82 7.92 -17.36 -2.25
N SER A 83 7.97 -17.45 -0.92
CA SER A 83 8.83 -18.38 -0.19
C SER A 83 8.52 -19.85 -0.51
N ARG A 84 7.23 -20.23 -0.51
CA ARG A 84 6.78 -21.62 -0.69
C ARG A 84 6.67 -22.05 -2.15
N LEU A 85 6.36 -21.13 -3.06
CA LEU A 85 6.05 -21.46 -4.46
C LEU A 85 7.20 -21.12 -5.42
N ILE A 86 8.12 -20.24 -5.05
CA ILE A 86 9.28 -19.91 -5.88
C ILE A 86 10.57 -20.36 -5.22
N HIS A 87 11.00 -19.60 -4.20
CA HIS A 87 12.24 -19.88 -3.48
C HIS A 87 12.29 -19.12 -2.15
N PRO A 88 12.76 -19.72 -1.04
CA PRO A 88 12.81 -19.06 0.28
C PRO A 88 13.57 -17.73 0.29
N ILE A 89 14.71 -17.63 -0.42
CA ILE A 89 15.47 -16.35 -0.52
C ILE A 89 14.63 -15.25 -1.17
N LEU A 90 13.90 -15.56 -2.24
CA LEU A 90 13.05 -14.56 -2.92
C LEU A 90 11.88 -14.13 -2.02
N GLY A 91 11.31 -15.04 -1.22
CA GLY A 91 10.34 -14.70 -0.18
C GLY A 91 10.95 -13.73 0.83
N TYR A 92 12.16 -14.01 1.31
CA TYR A 92 12.89 -13.14 2.22
C TYR A 92 13.13 -11.75 1.62
N VAL A 93 13.59 -11.66 0.37
CA VAL A 93 13.78 -10.37 -0.34
C VAL A 93 12.45 -9.61 -0.47
N ASN A 94 11.38 -10.32 -0.82
CA ASN A 94 10.03 -9.74 -0.91
C ASN A 94 9.59 -9.15 0.43
N MET A 95 9.82 -9.85 1.54
CA MET A 95 9.54 -9.37 2.89
C MET A 95 10.40 -8.16 3.27
N CYS A 96 11.68 -8.13 2.88
CA CYS A 96 12.56 -6.98 3.12
C CYS A 96 12.08 -5.74 2.35
N PHE A 97 11.65 -5.88 1.09
CA PHE A 97 11.03 -4.79 0.35
C PHE A 97 9.75 -4.28 1.03
N PHE A 98 8.93 -5.19 1.54
CA PHE A 98 7.76 -4.83 2.32
C PHE A 98 8.13 -4.06 3.61
N ALA A 99 9.14 -4.52 4.36
CA ALA A 99 9.61 -3.82 5.56
C ALA A 99 10.16 -2.42 5.24
N LEU A 100 10.91 -2.27 4.15
CA LEU A 100 11.42 -0.98 3.68
C LEU A 100 10.29 -0.07 3.17
N SER A 101 9.24 -0.62 2.57
CA SER A 101 8.08 0.15 2.14
C SER A 101 7.31 0.80 3.30
N GLN A 102 7.56 0.38 4.55
CA GLN A 102 7.00 1.03 5.75
C GLN A 102 7.53 2.46 5.97
N THR A 103 8.53 2.91 5.22
CA THR A 103 8.88 4.33 5.11
C THR A 103 7.69 5.20 4.66
N SER A 104 6.68 4.61 4.03
CA SER A 104 5.38 5.25 3.74
C SER A 104 4.66 5.76 4.98
N LEU A 105 4.89 5.21 6.16
CA LEU A 105 4.36 5.75 7.42
C LEU A 105 4.80 7.20 7.63
N GLY A 106 6.07 7.52 7.29
CA GLY A 106 6.60 8.88 7.32
C GLY A 106 5.88 9.81 6.35
N LEU A 107 5.61 9.33 5.12
CA LEU A 107 4.81 10.08 4.15
C LEU A 107 3.43 10.42 4.71
N TYR A 108 2.73 9.44 5.27
CA TYR A 108 1.41 9.65 5.87
C TYR A 108 1.47 10.65 7.03
N GLY A 109 2.50 10.57 7.88
CA GLY A 109 2.74 11.54 8.95
C GLY A 109 2.90 12.97 8.42
N ILE A 110 3.77 13.17 7.43
CA ILE A 110 4.03 14.48 6.81
C ILE A 110 2.74 15.03 6.18
N VAL A 111 1.97 14.18 5.47
CA VAL A 111 0.70 14.58 4.85
C VAL A 111 -0.30 15.03 5.92
N ALA A 112 -0.46 14.28 7.01
CA ALA A 112 -1.31 14.71 8.12
C ALA A 112 -0.88 16.06 8.68
N GLY A 113 0.44 16.26 8.85
CA GLY A 113 1.01 17.54 9.28
C GLY A 113 0.66 18.69 8.33
N GLN A 114 0.82 18.51 7.02
CA GLN A 114 0.47 19.52 6.00
C GLN A 114 -1.01 19.90 6.05
N TYR A 115 -1.90 18.93 6.16
CA TYR A 115 -3.33 19.18 6.21
C TYR A 115 -3.77 19.85 7.51
N MET A 116 -3.24 19.45 8.66
CA MET A 116 -3.50 20.11 9.93
C MET A 116 -2.95 21.56 9.94
N HIS A 117 -1.77 21.78 9.39
CA HIS A 117 -1.19 23.11 9.24
C HIS A 117 -2.04 24.01 8.31
N SER A 118 -2.58 23.46 7.23
CA SER A 118 -3.48 24.20 6.33
C SER A 118 -4.79 24.61 7.00
N LEU A 119 -5.24 23.85 8.00
CA LEU A 119 -6.41 24.17 8.81
C LEU A 119 -6.12 25.29 9.83
N ASN A 120 -4.98 25.19 10.50
CA ASN A 120 -4.51 26.21 11.44
C ASN A 120 -2.96 26.19 11.50
N PRO A 121 -2.28 27.31 11.18
CA PRO A 121 -0.83 27.42 11.21
C PRO A 121 -0.18 27.14 12.57
N TRP A 122 -0.95 27.12 13.65
CA TRP A 122 -0.47 26.73 14.99
C TRP A 122 0.01 25.27 15.04
N PHE A 123 -0.53 24.40 14.15
CA PHE A 123 -0.09 23.03 14.05
C PHE A 123 1.24 22.94 13.28
N ASP A 124 2.32 22.68 13.99
CA ASP A 124 3.62 22.38 13.37
C ASP A 124 3.57 21.03 12.64
N GLN A 125 3.92 21.03 11.35
CA GLN A 125 3.80 19.86 10.47
C GLN A 125 4.59 18.66 11.00
N THR A 126 5.81 18.88 11.45
CA THR A 126 6.71 17.82 11.93
C THR A 126 6.21 17.23 13.25
N ARG A 127 5.74 18.08 14.19
CA ARG A 127 5.19 17.64 15.47
C ARG A 127 3.91 16.81 15.27
N VAL A 128 3.03 17.23 14.36
CA VAL A 128 1.80 16.47 14.01
C VAL A 128 2.19 15.12 13.41
N ALA A 129 3.16 15.07 12.50
CA ALA A 129 3.64 13.84 11.90
C ALA A 129 4.16 12.84 12.94
N PHE A 130 5.05 13.28 13.82
CA PHE A 130 5.56 12.45 14.92
C PHE A 130 4.45 11.98 15.87
N SER A 131 3.59 12.91 16.31
CA SER A 131 2.50 12.61 17.24
C SER A 131 1.54 11.57 16.67
N MET A 132 1.17 11.70 15.39
CA MET A 132 0.27 10.77 14.71
C MET A 132 0.89 9.36 14.65
N ILE A 133 2.09 9.21 14.09
CA ILE A 133 2.72 7.90 13.94
C ILE A 133 2.94 7.25 15.32
N THR A 134 3.39 8.04 16.32
CA THR A 134 3.61 7.56 17.69
C THR A 134 2.30 7.09 18.33
N SER A 135 1.22 7.84 18.16
CA SER A 135 -0.11 7.47 18.72
C SER A 135 -0.60 6.14 18.16
N PHE A 136 -0.47 5.93 16.84
CA PHE A 136 -0.87 4.67 16.22
C PHE A 136 0.08 3.52 16.53
N TYR A 137 1.38 3.79 16.68
CA TYR A 137 2.32 2.80 17.21
C TYR A 137 1.91 2.33 18.60
N ILE A 138 1.63 3.26 19.54
CA ILE A 138 1.18 2.93 20.90
C ILE A 138 -0.15 2.17 20.86
N ALA A 139 -1.11 2.61 20.05
CA ALA A 139 -2.40 1.92 19.89
C ALA A 139 -2.22 0.46 19.42
N ASN A 140 -1.34 0.22 18.44
CA ASN A 140 -1.04 -1.13 17.97
C ASN A 140 -0.26 -1.96 19.00
N MET A 141 0.57 -1.35 19.86
CA MET A 141 1.23 -2.04 20.98
C MET A 141 0.23 -2.52 22.03
N LEU A 142 -0.85 -1.76 22.27
CA LEU A 142 -1.89 -2.08 23.25
C LEU A 142 -2.93 -3.09 22.73
N GLY A 143 -2.83 -3.52 21.47
CA GLY A 143 -3.72 -4.53 20.89
C GLY A 143 -4.77 -3.94 19.96
N ALA A 144 -4.87 -4.50 18.75
CA ALA A 144 -5.68 -3.95 17.67
C ALA A 144 -7.10 -4.53 17.63
N VAL A 145 -7.92 -4.32 18.65
CA VAL A 145 -9.35 -4.73 18.61
C VAL A 145 -10.23 -3.74 17.81
N PHE A 146 -9.65 -2.69 17.27
CA PHE A 146 -10.37 -1.57 16.63
C PHE A 146 -10.63 -1.77 15.12
N GLY A 147 -10.81 -2.94 14.64
CA GLY A 147 -10.56 -3.20 13.24
C GLY A 147 -11.67 -2.91 12.22
N ALA A 148 -12.34 -3.97 11.82
CA ALA A 148 -13.10 -4.02 10.57
C ALA A 148 -14.37 -3.15 10.56
N ARG A 149 -15.02 -2.94 11.72
CA ARG A 149 -16.21 -2.04 11.79
C ARG A 149 -15.84 -0.58 11.61
N LEU A 150 -14.73 -0.17 12.21
CA LEU A 150 -14.21 1.19 12.04
C LEU A 150 -13.86 1.46 10.58
N SER A 151 -13.25 0.50 9.89
CA SER A 151 -12.93 0.64 8.46
C SER A 151 -14.15 0.90 7.58
N MET A 152 -15.31 0.32 7.89
CA MET A 152 -16.55 0.62 7.14
C MET A 152 -17.05 2.04 7.38
N ILE A 153 -16.97 2.53 8.62
CA ILE A 153 -17.36 3.91 8.96
C ILE A 153 -16.41 4.89 8.24
N LEU A 154 -15.11 4.65 8.32
CA LEU A 154 -14.10 5.48 7.66
C LEU A 154 -14.31 5.49 6.13
N MET A 155 -14.64 4.36 5.51
CA MET A 155 -14.97 4.30 4.09
C MET A 155 -16.13 5.22 3.73
N ILE A 156 -17.22 5.22 4.52
CA ILE A 156 -18.38 6.09 4.28
C ILE A 156 -18.00 7.56 4.42
N VAL A 157 -17.22 7.91 5.44
CA VAL A 157 -16.73 9.27 5.68
C VAL A 157 -15.86 9.76 4.52
N HIS A 158 -14.94 8.93 4.04
CA HIS A 158 -14.08 9.26 2.89
C HIS A 158 -14.88 9.46 1.61
N ILE A 159 -15.81 8.54 1.30
CA ILE A 159 -16.67 8.66 0.14
C ILE A 159 -17.48 9.96 0.21
N ALA A 160 -18.08 10.27 1.37
CA ALA A 160 -18.85 11.49 1.56
C ALA A 160 -18.00 12.75 1.35
N ALA A 161 -16.76 12.79 1.92
CA ALA A 161 -15.87 13.92 1.78
C ALA A 161 -15.40 14.12 0.32
N PHE A 162 -15.08 13.05 -0.38
CA PHE A 162 -14.61 13.13 -1.76
C PHE A 162 -15.74 13.38 -2.75
N VAL A 163 -16.93 12.80 -2.55
CA VAL A 163 -18.13 13.13 -3.34
C VAL A 163 -18.51 14.58 -3.15
N MET A 164 -18.43 15.09 -1.91
CA MET A 164 -18.64 16.52 -1.64
C MET A 164 -17.62 17.39 -2.39
N PHE A 165 -16.33 17.06 -2.34
CA PHE A 165 -15.29 17.78 -3.10
C PHE A 165 -15.60 17.78 -4.61
N ILE A 166 -15.96 16.63 -5.18
CA ILE A 166 -16.29 16.49 -6.60
C ILE A 166 -17.54 17.30 -6.93
N ALA A 167 -18.61 17.21 -6.12
CA ALA A 167 -19.88 17.89 -6.38
C ALA A 167 -19.73 19.41 -6.35
N PHE A 168 -19.09 19.96 -5.32
CA PHE A 168 -18.85 21.41 -5.26
C PHE A 168 -17.85 21.88 -6.31
N GLY A 169 -16.77 21.11 -6.53
CA GLY A 169 -15.74 21.45 -7.51
C GLY A 169 -16.24 21.38 -8.95
N PHE A 170 -17.23 20.53 -9.26
CA PHE A 170 -17.84 20.44 -10.59
C PHE A 170 -18.46 21.77 -11.05
N TRP A 171 -19.09 22.52 -10.16
CA TRP A 171 -19.67 23.83 -10.45
C TRP A 171 -18.62 24.95 -10.58
N HIS A 172 -17.40 24.71 -10.12
CA HIS A 172 -16.27 25.65 -10.18
C HIS A 172 -15.22 25.22 -11.21
N PHE A 173 -15.51 24.15 -11.96
CA PHE A 173 -14.63 23.68 -13.03
C PHE A 173 -14.69 24.65 -14.22
N ASP A 174 -13.50 25.11 -14.66
CA ASP A 174 -13.38 26.02 -15.80
C ASP A 174 -12.41 25.41 -16.82
N TRP A 175 -12.93 25.19 -18.03
CA TRP A 175 -12.13 24.69 -19.15
C TRP A 175 -10.97 25.62 -19.53
N VAL A 176 -11.05 26.92 -19.23
CA VAL A 176 -9.96 27.89 -19.48
C VAL A 176 -8.74 27.58 -18.57
N ASN A 177 -9.00 27.12 -17.35
CA ASN A 177 -7.96 26.74 -16.41
C ASN A 177 -7.41 25.33 -16.65
N TYR A 178 -8.12 24.48 -17.44
CA TYR A 178 -7.72 23.10 -17.65
C TYR A 178 -6.46 23.04 -18.51
N PRO A 179 -5.33 22.57 -17.95
CA PRO A 179 -4.05 22.60 -18.67
C PRO A 179 -4.00 21.53 -19.77
N PRO A 180 -3.06 21.64 -20.72
CA PRO A 180 -2.84 20.61 -21.73
C PRO A 180 -2.64 19.23 -21.09
N VAL A 181 -3.12 18.18 -21.77
CA VAL A 181 -3.11 16.80 -21.24
C VAL A 181 -1.70 16.21 -21.16
N LEU A 182 -0.79 16.64 -22.02
CA LEU A 182 0.59 16.12 -22.06
C LEU A 182 1.62 17.26 -22.23
N PRO A 183 1.67 18.26 -21.32
CA PRO A 183 2.55 19.43 -21.50
C PRO A 183 4.04 19.04 -21.51
N HIS A 184 4.41 17.95 -20.86
CA HIS A 184 5.79 17.45 -20.74
C HIS A 184 6.00 16.10 -21.43
N GLY A 185 5.08 15.70 -22.32
CA GLY A 185 5.14 14.49 -23.12
C GLY A 185 4.74 13.20 -22.40
N PHE A 186 4.68 12.12 -23.19
CA PHE A 186 4.18 10.82 -22.73
C PHE A 186 5.05 10.18 -21.61
N GLY A 187 6.37 10.41 -21.63
CA GLY A 187 7.28 9.90 -20.60
C GLY A 187 6.93 10.40 -19.19
N LYS A 188 6.53 11.68 -19.05
CA LYS A 188 6.10 12.24 -17.77
C LYS A 188 4.74 11.74 -17.33
N LEU A 189 3.83 11.43 -18.26
CA LEU A 189 2.59 10.75 -17.94
C LEU A 189 2.85 9.35 -17.36
N LEU A 190 3.74 8.57 -17.98
CA LEU A 190 4.11 7.23 -17.46
C LEU A 190 4.81 7.32 -16.10
N GLN A 191 5.65 8.33 -15.88
CA GLN A 191 6.29 8.59 -14.59
C GLN A 191 5.24 8.91 -13.52
N ALA A 192 4.29 9.80 -13.81
CA ALA A 192 3.20 10.12 -12.91
C ALA A 192 2.31 8.89 -12.62
N ALA A 193 1.95 8.11 -13.65
CA ALA A 193 1.19 6.87 -13.47
C ALA A 193 1.94 5.87 -12.57
N ALA A 194 3.24 5.70 -12.78
CA ALA A 194 4.07 4.81 -11.94
C ALA A 194 4.11 5.30 -10.48
N MET A 195 4.28 6.60 -10.22
CA MET A 195 4.25 7.18 -8.88
C MET A 195 2.87 7.00 -8.23
N LEU A 196 1.79 7.21 -8.98
CA LEU A 196 0.43 7.09 -8.49
C LEU A 196 -0.02 5.64 -8.21
N THR A 197 0.76 4.61 -8.62
CA THR A 197 0.52 3.23 -8.16
C THR A 197 0.65 3.10 -6.64
N PHE A 198 1.42 3.98 -5.99
CA PHE A 198 1.42 4.11 -4.53
C PHE A 198 0.02 4.37 -3.97
N ALA A 199 -0.73 5.28 -4.59
CA ALA A 199 -2.07 5.64 -4.16
C ALA A 199 -3.12 4.56 -4.48
N THR A 200 -2.91 3.75 -5.53
CA THR A 200 -3.93 2.79 -6.02
C THR A 200 -3.69 1.35 -5.58
N GLY A 201 -2.49 1.00 -5.10
CA GLY A 201 -2.10 -0.38 -4.80
C GLY A 201 -2.51 -0.93 -3.43
N GLY A 202 -3.04 -0.11 -2.54
CA GLY A 202 -3.27 -0.45 -1.14
C GLY A 202 -4.21 -1.63 -0.88
N ALA A 203 -5.17 -1.90 -1.77
CA ALA A 203 -6.17 -2.96 -1.59
C ALA A 203 -5.57 -4.36 -1.44
N LEU A 204 -4.37 -4.61 -1.98
CA LEU A 204 -3.69 -5.90 -1.92
C LEU A 204 -3.34 -6.35 -0.49
N ILE A 205 -3.36 -5.43 0.48
CA ILE A 205 -3.13 -5.75 1.89
C ILE A 205 -4.17 -6.72 2.48
N VAL A 206 -5.36 -6.81 1.90
CA VAL A 206 -6.40 -7.76 2.32
C VAL A 206 -5.92 -9.21 2.23
N VAL A 207 -4.98 -9.51 1.33
CA VAL A 207 -4.38 -10.84 1.18
C VAL A 207 -3.59 -11.26 2.43
N GLU A 208 -3.00 -10.30 3.14
CA GLU A 208 -2.27 -10.54 4.39
C GLU A 208 -3.19 -11.01 5.54
N LEU A 209 -4.49 -10.75 5.41
CA LEU A 209 -5.52 -11.11 6.39
C LEU A 209 -6.22 -12.46 6.09
N GLY A 210 -5.67 -13.27 5.19
CA GLY A 210 -6.31 -14.49 4.69
C GLY A 210 -6.85 -15.42 5.77
N SER A 211 -6.13 -15.59 6.88
CA SER A 211 -6.54 -16.43 8.02
C SER A 211 -7.66 -15.82 8.88
N GLU A 212 -7.92 -14.52 8.79
CA GLU A 212 -8.92 -13.81 9.61
C GLU A 212 -10.25 -13.59 8.88
N LEU A 213 -10.30 -13.86 7.58
CA LEU A 213 -11.49 -13.71 6.76
C LEU A 213 -12.44 -14.90 6.95
N LYS A 214 -13.76 -14.63 7.08
CA LYS A 214 -14.80 -15.67 7.18
C LYS A 214 -14.91 -16.50 5.89
N SER A 215 -14.83 -15.85 4.74
CA SER A 215 -14.93 -16.45 3.41
C SER A 215 -13.78 -15.94 2.51
N PRO A 216 -12.53 -16.34 2.78
CA PRO A 216 -11.36 -15.74 2.13
C PRO A 216 -11.38 -15.91 0.60
N GLY A 217 -11.89 -17.03 0.10
CA GLY A 217 -11.99 -17.31 -1.33
C GLY A 217 -12.81 -16.30 -2.14
N LEU A 218 -13.80 -15.64 -1.51
CA LEU A 218 -14.60 -14.57 -2.09
C LEU A 218 -14.17 -13.20 -1.60
N ALA A 219 -13.89 -13.08 -0.30
CA ALA A 219 -13.58 -11.80 0.33
C ALA A 219 -12.30 -11.16 -0.21
N ILE A 220 -11.28 -11.95 -0.55
CA ILE A 220 -10.03 -11.44 -1.12
C ILE A 220 -10.26 -10.88 -2.53
N PRO A 221 -10.78 -11.63 -3.52
CA PRO A 221 -11.03 -11.09 -4.86
C PRO A 221 -11.95 -9.88 -4.87
N VAL A 222 -13.07 -9.96 -4.16
CA VAL A 222 -14.05 -8.87 -4.09
C VAL A 222 -13.46 -7.65 -3.39
N GLY A 223 -12.79 -7.83 -2.24
CA GLY A 223 -12.15 -6.74 -1.50
C GLY A 223 -11.12 -5.99 -2.35
N VAL A 224 -10.23 -6.75 -2.99
CA VAL A 224 -9.15 -6.17 -3.81
C VAL A 224 -9.72 -5.44 -5.04
N LEU A 225 -10.58 -6.10 -5.82
CA LEU A 225 -11.08 -5.52 -7.07
C LEU A 225 -12.05 -4.35 -6.83
N VAL A 226 -13.06 -4.55 -5.97
CA VAL A 226 -14.05 -3.50 -5.68
C VAL A 226 -13.39 -2.32 -4.97
N GLY A 227 -12.52 -2.57 -3.99
CA GLY A 227 -11.79 -1.51 -3.29
C GLY A 227 -10.93 -0.67 -4.23
N THR A 228 -10.17 -1.31 -5.14
CA THR A 228 -9.33 -0.60 -6.13
C THR A 228 -10.16 0.19 -7.14
N LEU A 229 -11.20 -0.43 -7.73
CA LEU A 229 -12.01 0.23 -8.77
C LEU A 229 -12.80 1.42 -8.22
N LEU A 230 -13.41 1.28 -7.03
CA LEU A 230 -14.16 2.36 -6.39
C LEU A 230 -13.25 3.56 -6.08
N ALA A 231 -12.06 3.29 -5.54
CA ALA A 231 -11.09 4.35 -5.27
C ALA A 231 -10.56 5.00 -6.57
N ALA A 232 -10.31 4.21 -7.61
CA ALA A 232 -9.84 4.72 -8.90
C ALA A 232 -10.84 5.68 -9.54
N LEU A 233 -12.15 5.37 -9.49
CA LEU A 233 -13.20 6.26 -10.00
C LEU A 233 -13.20 7.60 -9.26
N LEU A 234 -13.10 7.58 -7.92
CA LEU A 234 -13.02 8.80 -7.13
C LEU A 234 -11.76 9.61 -7.47
N TYR A 235 -10.62 8.95 -7.64
CA TYR A 235 -9.35 9.62 -7.92
C TYR A 235 -9.31 10.30 -9.28
N VAL A 236 -9.85 9.65 -10.30
CA VAL A 236 -9.98 10.25 -11.64
C VAL A 236 -10.84 11.50 -11.58
N ALA A 237 -11.97 11.46 -10.88
CA ALA A 237 -12.85 12.60 -10.73
C ALA A 237 -12.20 13.74 -9.90
N ILE A 238 -11.56 13.41 -8.77
CA ILE A 238 -10.83 14.38 -7.94
C ILE A 238 -9.72 15.06 -8.75
N ALA A 239 -8.95 14.28 -9.51
CA ALA A 239 -7.83 14.78 -10.30
C ALA A 239 -8.32 15.71 -11.43
N ALA A 240 -9.45 15.38 -12.07
CA ALA A 240 -10.07 16.23 -13.09
C ALA A 240 -10.49 17.58 -12.51
N ILE A 241 -11.21 17.57 -11.38
CA ILE A 241 -11.62 18.80 -10.67
C ILE A 241 -10.39 19.61 -10.22
N ALA A 242 -9.40 18.95 -9.61
CA ALA A 242 -8.21 19.64 -9.13
C ALA A 242 -7.41 20.32 -10.25
N ALA A 243 -7.35 19.69 -11.44
CA ALA A 243 -6.63 20.24 -12.60
C ALA A 243 -7.41 21.38 -13.31
N GLY A 244 -8.74 21.45 -13.16
CA GLY A 244 -9.58 22.39 -13.89
C GLY A 244 -10.18 23.53 -13.05
N THR A 245 -9.95 23.57 -11.74
CA THR A 245 -10.54 24.59 -10.86
C THR A 245 -9.69 25.86 -10.77
N LEU A 246 -8.37 25.72 -10.72
CA LEU A 246 -7.42 26.81 -10.57
C LEU A 246 -6.31 26.72 -11.63
N PRO A 247 -5.64 27.85 -11.97
CA PRO A 247 -4.46 27.83 -12.81
C PRO A 247 -3.40 26.85 -12.29
N ILE A 248 -2.73 26.13 -13.19
CA ILE A 248 -1.74 25.08 -12.85
C ILE A 248 -0.67 25.55 -11.88
N ALA A 249 -0.23 26.81 -11.98
CA ALA A 249 0.76 27.37 -11.10
C ALA A 249 0.35 27.41 -9.61
N GLN A 250 -0.95 27.38 -9.34
CA GLN A 250 -1.49 27.40 -7.97
C GLN A 250 -1.79 25.99 -7.44
N VAL A 251 -1.82 24.99 -8.29
CA VAL A 251 -2.19 23.60 -7.93
C VAL A 251 -0.99 22.64 -7.98
N ALA A 252 -0.03 22.91 -8.87
CA ALA A 252 1.15 22.07 -9.02
C ALA A 252 1.96 21.99 -7.71
N ASN A 253 2.25 20.77 -7.27
CA ASN A 253 2.94 20.47 -6.01
C ASN A 253 2.25 20.99 -4.74
N GLN A 254 0.95 21.31 -4.83
CA GLN A 254 0.17 21.73 -3.67
C GLN A 254 -0.77 20.62 -3.19
N PRO A 255 -1.07 20.58 -1.88
CA PRO A 255 -2.08 19.66 -1.36
C PRO A 255 -3.48 20.04 -1.87
N LEU A 256 -4.38 19.06 -1.97
CA LEU A 256 -5.76 19.28 -2.44
C LEU A 256 -6.56 20.26 -1.58
N SER A 257 -6.12 20.54 -0.34
CA SER A 257 -6.75 21.56 0.53
C SER A 257 -6.71 22.95 -0.09
N VAL A 258 -5.69 23.27 -0.90
CA VAL A 258 -5.59 24.56 -1.63
C VAL A 258 -6.71 24.68 -2.65
N VAL A 259 -6.95 23.62 -3.42
CA VAL A 259 -8.05 23.59 -4.40
C VAL A 259 -9.41 23.61 -3.69
N ALA A 260 -9.54 22.80 -2.62
CA ALA A 260 -10.76 22.71 -1.82
C ALA A 260 -11.17 24.07 -1.21
N ALA A 261 -10.19 24.83 -0.73
CA ALA A 261 -10.40 26.15 -0.13
C ALA A 261 -10.98 27.19 -1.13
N HIS A 262 -10.79 26.95 -2.43
CA HIS A 262 -11.33 27.86 -3.44
C HIS A 262 -12.85 27.80 -3.59
N PHE A 263 -13.45 26.63 -3.37
CA PHE A 263 -14.88 26.44 -3.62
C PHE A 263 -15.69 25.87 -2.45
N LEU A 264 -15.05 25.28 -1.45
CA LEU A 264 -15.77 24.75 -0.29
C LEU A 264 -16.03 25.85 0.74
N PRO A 265 -17.26 25.96 1.26
CA PRO A 265 -17.53 26.81 2.41
C PRO A 265 -16.77 26.31 3.65
N PRO A 266 -16.50 27.18 4.66
CA PRO A 266 -15.59 26.86 5.76
C PRO A 266 -15.88 25.53 6.49
N ALA A 267 -17.14 25.22 6.77
CA ALA A 267 -17.53 23.97 7.44
C ALA A 267 -17.27 22.74 6.55
N ALA A 268 -17.54 22.83 5.24
CA ALA A 268 -17.29 21.77 4.28
C ALA A 268 -15.77 21.57 4.05
N LEU A 269 -15.00 22.65 4.04
CA LEU A 269 -13.53 22.59 3.97
C LEU A 269 -12.93 21.87 5.20
N GLN A 270 -13.41 22.20 6.40
CA GLN A 270 -13.01 21.50 7.63
C GLN A 270 -13.34 20.01 7.57
N PHE A 271 -14.54 19.67 7.10
CA PHE A 271 -14.93 18.26 6.91
C PHE A 271 -14.06 17.56 5.85
N PHE A 272 -13.73 18.21 4.74
CA PHE A 272 -12.81 17.66 3.73
C PHE A 272 -11.41 17.43 4.28
N ILE A 273 -10.86 18.39 5.03
CA ILE A 273 -9.52 18.27 5.61
C ILE A 273 -9.49 17.19 6.68
N VAL A 274 -10.38 17.23 7.66
CA VAL A 274 -10.35 16.30 8.80
C VAL A 274 -10.93 14.95 8.39
N GLY A 275 -12.15 14.91 7.87
CA GLY A 275 -12.86 13.67 7.53
C GLY A 275 -12.36 13.01 6.24
N GLY A 276 -11.93 13.79 5.27
CA GLY A 276 -11.35 13.29 4.02
C GLY A 276 -9.87 12.98 4.13
N ALA A 277 -9.04 13.98 4.37
CA ALA A 277 -7.59 13.83 4.25
C ALA A 277 -6.94 13.22 5.50
N VAL A 278 -7.17 13.79 6.70
CA VAL A 278 -6.49 13.33 7.93
C VAL A 278 -6.98 11.95 8.35
N VAL A 279 -8.27 11.70 8.29
CA VAL A 279 -8.87 10.40 8.63
C VAL A 279 -8.43 9.32 7.65
N ALA A 280 -8.25 9.64 6.34
CA ALA A 280 -7.70 8.72 5.36
C ALA A 280 -6.29 8.26 5.73
N VAL A 281 -5.42 9.22 6.05
CA VAL A 281 -4.03 8.96 6.44
C VAL A 281 -3.95 8.13 7.72
N ILE A 282 -4.82 8.42 8.69
CA ILE A 282 -4.95 7.67 9.95
C ILE A 282 -5.27 6.20 9.68
N GLY A 283 -6.30 5.94 8.87
CA GLY A 283 -6.73 4.59 8.54
C GLY A 283 -5.62 3.77 7.89
N THR A 284 -4.90 4.36 6.94
CA THR A 284 -3.79 3.71 6.24
C THR A 284 -2.60 3.46 7.16
N THR A 285 -2.23 4.43 8.01
CA THR A 285 -1.15 4.28 9.00
C THR A 285 -1.42 3.11 9.95
N ASN A 286 -2.64 3.01 10.47
CA ASN A 286 -3.03 1.93 11.36
C ASN A 286 -2.95 0.56 10.67
N GLY A 287 -3.48 0.43 9.46
CA GLY A 287 -3.46 -0.81 8.70
C GLY A 287 -2.04 -1.26 8.33
N MET A 288 -1.16 -0.32 7.96
CA MET A 288 0.25 -0.61 7.65
C MET A 288 1.01 -1.17 8.86
N LEU A 289 0.85 -0.58 10.04
CA LEU A 289 1.47 -1.10 11.27
C LEU A 289 0.93 -2.48 11.63
N LEU A 290 -0.39 -2.67 11.55
CA LEU A 290 -1.04 -3.94 11.88
C LEU A 290 -0.59 -5.07 10.96
N CYS A 291 -0.70 -4.88 9.64
CA CYS A 291 -0.40 -5.92 8.64
C CYS A 291 1.11 -6.13 8.47
N GLY A 292 1.91 -5.06 8.59
CA GLY A 292 3.36 -5.12 8.47
C GLY A 292 4.01 -6.05 9.49
N SER A 293 3.53 -6.02 10.72
CA SER A 293 4.04 -6.89 11.78
C SER A 293 3.77 -8.38 11.52
N LYS A 294 2.69 -8.72 10.81
CA LYS A 294 2.32 -10.12 10.51
C LYS A 294 3.21 -10.74 9.45
N SER A 295 3.53 -9.99 8.38
CA SER A 295 4.44 -10.46 7.34
C SER A 295 5.86 -10.70 7.87
N LEU A 296 6.35 -9.81 8.73
CA LEU A 296 7.63 -9.99 9.42
C LEU A 296 7.62 -11.18 10.36
N LEU A 297 6.51 -11.41 11.09
CA LEU A 297 6.38 -12.53 12.03
C LEU A 297 6.49 -13.87 11.29
N ALA A 298 5.86 -14.00 10.11
CA ALA A 298 5.97 -15.21 9.29
C ALA A 298 7.43 -15.51 8.89
N ALA A 299 8.22 -14.48 8.57
CA ALA A 299 9.64 -14.65 8.26
C ALA A 299 10.50 -15.02 9.50
N VAL A 300 10.12 -14.53 10.69
CA VAL A 300 10.76 -14.95 11.95
C VAL A 300 10.46 -16.41 12.24
N ASP A 301 9.21 -16.84 12.06
CA ASP A 301 8.79 -18.23 12.27
C ASP A 301 9.55 -19.20 11.35
N ASP A 302 9.85 -18.78 10.11
CA ASP A 302 10.68 -19.52 9.15
C ASP A 302 12.19 -19.50 9.47
N GLY A 303 12.63 -18.76 10.49
CA GLY A 303 14.02 -18.75 10.97
C GLY A 303 14.96 -17.74 10.30
N TRP A 304 14.44 -16.77 9.51
CA TRP A 304 15.27 -15.70 8.92
C TRP A 304 15.86 -14.77 9.98
N PHE A 305 15.15 -14.60 11.09
CA PHE A 305 15.57 -13.79 12.23
C PHE A 305 15.56 -14.62 13.52
N PRO A 306 16.25 -14.17 14.58
CA PRO A 306 16.19 -14.84 15.88
C PRO A 306 14.75 -14.96 16.38
N LYS A 307 14.35 -16.12 16.90
CA LYS A 307 12.98 -16.37 17.41
C LYS A 307 12.52 -15.35 18.45
N ALA A 308 13.43 -14.79 19.24
CA ALA A 308 13.13 -13.76 20.21
C ALA A 308 12.54 -12.47 19.58
N SER A 309 12.91 -12.15 18.34
CA SER A 309 12.37 -10.96 17.63
C SER A 309 10.89 -11.09 17.26
N GLY A 310 10.39 -12.33 17.17
CA GLY A 310 8.96 -12.62 16.92
C GLY A 310 8.14 -12.82 18.20
N ALA A 311 8.70 -12.54 19.38
CA ALA A 311 7.98 -12.72 20.64
C ALA A 311 6.70 -11.89 20.67
N VAL A 312 5.55 -12.58 20.82
CA VAL A 312 4.23 -11.97 20.91
C VAL A 312 3.93 -11.70 22.39
N ASN A 313 3.55 -10.46 22.71
CA ASN A 313 3.13 -10.09 24.05
C ASN A 313 1.84 -10.85 24.42
N ARG A 314 1.88 -11.60 25.53
CA ARG A 314 0.77 -12.46 25.96
C ARG A 314 -0.51 -11.67 26.32
N ARG A 315 -0.38 -10.43 26.81
CA ARG A 315 -1.52 -9.59 27.21
C ARG A 315 -2.22 -8.94 26.02
N PHE A 316 -1.44 -8.49 25.02
CA PHE A 316 -1.92 -7.68 23.91
C PHE A 316 -1.99 -8.43 22.58
N GLY A 317 -1.40 -9.63 22.48
CA GLY A 317 -1.40 -10.43 21.26
C GLY A 317 -0.60 -9.81 20.11
N THR A 318 0.40 -8.95 20.41
CA THR A 318 1.12 -8.15 19.42
C THR A 318 2.64 -8.38 19.51
N PRO A 319 3.37 -8.44 18.36
CA PRO A 319 4.81 -8.59 18.32
C PRO A 319 5.51 -7.24 18.51
N HIS A 320 5.73 -6.84 19.76
CA HIS A 320 6.21 -5.51 20.14
C HIS A 320 7.53 -5.13 19.46
N PHE A 321 8.50 -6.04 19.38
CA PHE A 321 9.78 -5.77 18.73
C PHE A 321 9.62 -5.43 17.25
N LEU A 322 8.81 -6.22 16.52
CA LEU A 322 8.56 -5.99 15.10
C LEU A 322 7.80 -4.68 14.85
N LEU A 323 6.82 -4.37 15.69
CA LEU A 323 6.12 -3.08 15.64
C LEU A 323 7.06 -1.90 15.88
N THR A 324 7.98 -2.01 16.85
CA THR A 324 9.00 -0.98 17.12
C THR A 324 9.94 -0.80 15.93
N LEU A 325 10.35 -1.89 15.28
CA LEU A 325 11.17 -1.82 14.07
C LEU A 325 10.45 -1.05 12.95
N LEU A 326 9.17 -1.37 12.69
CA LEU A 326 8.37 -0.67 11.68
C LEU A 326 8.17 0.80 12.02
N TYR A 327 7.96 1.12 13.29
CA TYR A 327 7.86 2.50 13.78
C TYR A 327 9.14 3.29 13.51
N ILE A 328 10.31 2.72 13.82
CA ILE A 328 11.61 3.36 13.54
C ILE A 328 11.79 3.59 12.04
N VAL A 329 11.53 2.58 11.22
CA VAL A 329 11.60 2.71 9.75
C VAL A 329 10.65 3.80 9.25
N GLY A 330 9.43 3.86 9.81
CA GLY A 330 8.45 4.87 9.47
C GLY A 330 8.83 6.30 9.85
N LEU A 331 9.62 6.48 10.90
CA LEU A 331 10.10 7.81 11.32
C LEU A 331 11.27 8.32 10.49
N MET A 332 12.06 7.45 9.87
CA MET A 332 13.26 7.83 9.11
C MET A 332 13.00 8.97 8.09
N PRO A 333 11.97 8.94 7.26
CA PRO A 333 11.72 10.00 6.28
C PRO A 333 11.51 11.37 6.92
N ILE A 334 10.86 11.42 8.09
CA ILE A 334 10.62 12.68 8.81
C ILE A 334 11.93 13.21 9.40
N VAL A 335 12.73 12.34 10.02
CA VAL A 335 14.02 12.70 10.65
C VAL A 335 15.02 13.21 9.62
N PHE A 336 15.07 12.57 8.44
CA PHE A 336 16.01 12.93 7.36
C PHE A 336 15.44 13.95 6.37
N GLY A 337 14.21 14.44 6.55
CA GLY A 337 13.59 15.43 5.68
C GLY A 337 13.43 14.96 4.23
N ILE A 338 13.06 13.69 4.04
CA ILE A 338 12.93 13.10 2.68
C ILE A 338 11.67 13.65 2.01
N PRO A 339 11.76 14.19 0.77
CA PRO A 339 10.59 14.68 0.03
C PRO A 339 9.52 13.60 -0.21
N LEU A 340 8.24 14.02 -0.18
CA LEU A 340 7.08 13.12 -0.33
C LEU A 340 7.12 12.29 -1.63
N GLU A 341 7.42 12.95 -2.76
CA GLU A 341 7.49 12.28 -4.07
C GLU A 341 8.58 11.20 -4.09
N MET A 342 9.67 11.44 -3.39
CA MET A 342 10.79 10.52 -3.30
C MET A 342 10.45 9.30 -2.46
N ILE A 343 9.74 9.48 -1.33
CA ILE A 343 9.22 8.36 -0.52
C ILE A 343 8.24 7.56 -1.35
N ALA A 344 7.26 8.23 -1.99
CA ALA A 344 6.23 7.59 -2.81
C ALA A 344 6.85 6.79 -3.98
N SER A 345 7.83 7.37 -4.68
CA SER A 345 8.52 6.72 -5.78
C SER A 345 9.30 5.49 -5.33
N SER A 346 10.02 5.58 -4.19
CA SER A 346 10.79 4.47 -3.63
C SER A 346 9.87 3.32 -3.20
N VAL A 347 8.80 3.62 -2.48
CA VAL A 347 7.83 2.63 -2.01
C VAL A 347 7.09 1.99 -3.18
N SER A 348 6.70 2.79 -4.19
CA SER A 348 6.08 2.26 -5.40
C SER A 348 7.02 1.32 -6.16
N ALA A 349 8.28 1.69 -6.34
CA ALA A 349 9.26 0.84 -7.03
C ALA A 349 9.45 -0.51 -6.32
N MET A 350 9.56 -0.51 -4.98
CA MET A 350 9.64 -1.74 -4.18
C MET A 350 8.36 -2.57 -4.30
N GLY A 351 7.18 -1.92 -4.20
CA GLY A 351 5.88 -2.58 -4.34
C GLY A 351 5.70 -3.24 -5.70
N GLN A 352 6.10 -2.57 -6.77
CA GLN A 352 6.06 -3.14 -8.13
C GLN A 352 6.93 -4.39 -8.26
N LEU A 353 8.14 -4.39 -7.69
CA LEU A 353 9.00 -5.58 -7.69
C LEU A 353 8.38 -6.73 -6.87
N MET A 354 7.74 -6.42 -5.74
CA MET A 354 7.00 -7.42 -4.94
C MET A 354 5.88 -8.05 -5.76
N PHE A 355 5.14 -7.27 -6.54
CA PHE A 355 4.06 -7.79 -7.40
C PHE A 355 4.58 -8.73 -8.47
N VAL A 356 5.76 -8.48 -9.06
CA VAL A 356 6.40 -9.42 -9.99
C VAL A 356 6.58 -10.80 -9.35
N PHE A 357 7.14 -10.86 -8.15
CA PHE A 357 7.35 -12.13 -7.46
C PHE A 357 6.04 -12.86 -7.16
N VAL A 358 5.01 -12.15 -6.68
CA VAL A 358 3.72 -12.77 -6.36
C VAL A 358 2.98 -13.22 -7.62
N ASN A 359 3.06 -12.48 -8.73
CA ASN A 359 2.48 -12.88 -10.01
C ASN A 359 3.11 -14.19 -10.53
N ILE A 360 4.43 -14.31 -10.41
CA ILE A 360 5.15 -15.55 -10.76
C ILE A 360 4.74 -16.68 -9.82
N ALA A 361 4.62 -16.43 -8.50
CA ALA A 361 4.16 -17.41 -7.53
C ALA A 361 2.74 -17.90 -7.84
N ALA A 362 1.82 -16.99 -8.20
CA ALA A 362 0.46 -17.32 -8.58
C ALA A 362 0.39 -18.24 -9.81
N LEU A 363 1.26 -18.02 -10.81
CA LEU A 363 1.35 -18.90 -11.97
C LEU A 363 1.93 -20.26 -11.59
N ARG A 364 3.02 -20.29 -10.78
CA ARG A 364 3.67 -21.55 -10.34
C ARG A 364 2.78 -22.40 -9.44
N MET A 365 1.85 -21.80 -8.70
CA MET A 365 0.92 -22.54 -7.84
C MET A 365 0.16 -23.65 -8.60
N ARG A 366 -0.20 -23.42 -9.87
CA ARG A 366 -0.87 -24.44 -10.70
C ARG A 366 -0.06 -25.72 -10.88
N TYR A 367 1.27 -25.60 -10.89
CA TYR A 367 2.18 -26.71 -11.13
C TYR A 367 2.70 -27.33 -9.85
N VAL A 368 2.91 -26.51 -8.81
CA VAL A 368 3.47 -26.94 -7.52
C VAL A 368 2.38 -27.45 -6.58
N ARG A 369 1.20 -26.82 -6.59
CA ARG A 369 0.06 -27.18 -5.73
C ARG A 369 -1.25 -27.20 -6.55
N PRO A 370 -1.38 -28.15 -7.50
CA PRO A 370 -2.58 -28.27 -8.32
C PRO A 370 -3.84 -28.55 -7.50
N ASP A 371 -3.69 -29.21 -6.34
CA ASP A 371 -4.73 -29.45 -5.34
C ASP A 371 -5.38 -28.16 -4.84
N LEU A 372 -4.58 -27.21 -4.35
CA LEU A 372 -5.06 -25.92 -3.87
C LEU A 372 -5.65 -25.07 -5.01
N HIS A 373 -5.00 -25.09 -6.20
CA HIS A 373 -5.53 -24.39 -7.35
C HIS A 373 -6.89 -24.94 -7.79
N ALA A 374 -7.06 -26.27 -7.80
CA ALA A 374 -8.32 -26.90 -8.15
C ALA A 374 -9.45 -26.59 -7.15
N ALA A 375 -9.14 -26.47 -5.87
CA ALA A 375 -10.10 -26.15 -4.80
C ALA A 375 -10.44 -24.65 -4.69
N ALA A 376 -9.65 -23.76 -5.33
CA ALA A 376 -9.84 -22.31 -5.19
C ALA A 376 -11.19 -21.84 -5.74
N PRO A 377 -11.97 -21.02 -4.99
CA PRO A 377 -13.21 -20.43 -5.47
C PRO A 377 -13.03 -19.44 -6.62
N PHE A 378 -11.93 -18.66 -6.61
CA PHE A 378 -11.59 -17.71 -7.66
C PHE A 378 -10.39 -18.21 -8.47
N LYS A 379 -10.61 -18.46 -9.76
CA LYS A 379 -9.61 -19.02 -10.68
C LYS A 379 -9.52 -18.20 -11.96
N LEU A 380 -8.32 -18.11 -12.49
CA LEU A 380 -8.07 -17.53 -13.81
C LEU A 380 -7.84 -18.65 -14.82
N GLY A 381 -8.30 -18.47 -16.06
CA GLY A 381 -7.95 -19.39 -17.15
C GLY A 381 -6.44 -19.37 -17.42
N LEU A 382 -5.85 -20.52 -17.83
CA LEU A 382 -4.39 -20.65 -17.98
C LEU A 382 -3.78 -19.59 -18.91
N ARG A 383 -4.35 -19.41 -20.11
CA ARG A 383 -3.88 -18.44 -21.09
C ARG A 383 -3.96 -17.01 -20.56
N PHE A 384 -5.06 -16.68 -19.90
CA PHE A 384 -5.28 -15.37 -19.32
C PHE A 384 -4.33 -15.10 -18.15
N GLN A 385 -4.08 -16.09 -17.29
CA GLN A 385 -3.11 -15.98 -16.20
C GLN A 385 -1.68 -15.76 -16.72
N TRP A 386 -1.26 -16.49 -17.78
CA TRP A 386 0.01 -16.24 -18.44
C TRP A 386 0.12 -14.81 -18.98
N LEU A 387 -0.93 -14.35 -19.69
CA LEU A 387 -1.00 -12.99 -20.21
C LEU A 387 -0.84 -11.96 -19.09
N LEU A 388 -1.62 -12.08 -18.00
CA LEU A 388 -1.54 -11.16 -16.87
C LEU A 388 -0.18 -11.21 -16.17
N THR A 389 0.42 -12.38 -16.04
CA THR A 389 1.74 -12.51 -15.42
C THR A 389 2.82 -11.84 -16.28
N ILE A 390 2.83 -12.06 -17.59
CA ILE A 390 3.83 -11.46 -18.49
C ILE A 390 3.61 -9.95 -18.58
N VAL A 391 2.40 -9.50 -18.93
CA VAL A 391 2.08 -8.08 -19.09
C VAL A 391 2.21 -7.35 -17.77
N GLY A 392 1.62 -7.88 -16.68
CA GLY A 392 1.69 -7.28 -15.37
C GLY A 392 3.11 -7.17 -14.82
N SER A 393 3.91 -8.24 -14.94
CA SER A 393 5.32 -8.18 -14.52
C SER A 393 6.14 -7.23 -15.40
N GLY A 394 5.90 -7.19 -16.71
CA GLY A 394 6.54 -6.25 -17.63
C GLY A 394 6.25 -4.80 -17.27
N VAL A 395 4.97 -4.48 -17.00
CA VAL A 395 4.55 -3.14 -16.56
C VAL A 395 5.19 -2.79 -15.21
N CYS A 396 5.19 -3.71 -14.25
CA CYS A 396 5.82 -3.48 -12.94
C CYS A 396 7.33 -3.21 -13.05
N VAL A 397 8.05 -3.99 -13.84
CA VAL A 397 9.49 -3.77 -14.06
C VAL A 397 9.75 -2.43 -14.75
N MET A 398 8.97 -2.10 -15.78
CA MET A 398 9.07 -0.81 -16.48
C MET A 398 8.81 0.35 -15.52
N GLN A 399 7.73 0.29 -14.72
CA GLN A 399 7.39 1.34 -13.75
C GLN A 399 8.46 1.47 -12.67
N SER A 400 8.97 0.34 -12.12
CA SER A 400 10.09 0.37 -11.17
C SER A 400 11.33 1.03 -11.77
N ALA A 401 11.70 0.68 -13.01
CA ALA A 401 12.85 1.26 -13.69
C ALA A 401 12.68 2.77 -13.91
N LEU A 402 11.49 3.23 -14.31
CA LEU A 402 11.18 4.65 -14.45
C LEU A 402 11.31 5.40 -13.12
N LEU A 403 10.75 4.85 -12.04
CA LEU A 403 10.80 5.48 -10.72
C LEU A 403 12.22 5.54 -10.16
N LEU A 404 12.99 4.47 -10.32
CA LEU A 404 14.38 4.43 -9.87
C LEU A 404 15.29 5.34 -10.68
N SER A 405 15.08 5.47 -11.99
CA SER A 405 15.94 6.27 -12.87
C SER A 405 15.63 7.77 -12.84
N GLN A 406 14.37 8.15 -12.62
CA GLN A 406 13.91 9.55 -12.70
C GLN A 406 13.44 10.12 -11.38
N GLY A 407 13.05 9.28 -10.42
CA GLY A 407 12.51 9.68 -9.12
C GLY A 407 13.52 9.71 -7.99
N LEU A 408 14.71 9.12 -8.16
CA LEU A 408 15.72 9.02 -7.10
C LEU A 408 17.02 9.72 -7.47
N SER A 409 17.62 10.40 -6.49
CA SER A 409 18.98 10.91 -6.64
C SER A 409 19.99 9.75 -6.74
N ARG A 410 21.18 10.03 -7.32
CA ARG A 410 22.28 9.05 -7.39
C ARG A 410 22.65 8.48 -6.01
N GLN A 411 22.62 9.31 -4.97
CA GLN A 411 22.92 8.89 -3.60
C GLN A 411 21.89 7.89 -3.09
N MET A 412 20.60 8.09 -3.38
CA MET A 412 19.55 7.17 -2.98
C MET A 412 19.59 5.86 -3.75
N LEU A 413 19.92 5.90 -5.03
CA LEU A 413 20.15 4.67 -5.80
C LEU A 413 21.30 3.85 -5.19
N LEU A 414 22.40 4.51 -4.82
CA LEU A 414 23.52 3.85 -4.12
C LEU A 414 23.07 3.26 -2.78
N THR A 415 22.30 4.02 -1.99
CA THR A 415 21.75 3.53 -0.71
C THR A 415 20.86 2.31 -0.93
N PHE A 416 19.97 2.35 -1.95
CA PHE A 416 19.13 1.22 -2.31
C PHE A 416 19.94 -0.03 -2.67
N VAL A 417 20.99 0.14 -3.48
CA VAL A 417 21.92 -0.95 -3.87
C VAL A 417 22.65 -1.50 -2.64
N ILE A 418 23.16 -0.64 -1.75
CA ILE A 418 23.85 -1.07 -0.52
C ILE A 418 22.90 -1.88 0.36
N VAL A 419 21.67 -1.39 0.57
CA VAL A 419 20.65 -2.10 1.35
C VAL A 419 20.31 -3.44 0.70
N LEU A 420 20.15 -3.50 -0.61
CA LEU A 420 19.88 -4.73 -1.34
C LEU A 420 21.03 -5.75 -1.20
N VAL A 421 22.29 -5.31 -1.31
CA VAL A 421 23.47 -6.16 -1.10
C VAL A 421 23.51 -6.70 0.33
N PHE A 422 23.23 -5.87 1.32
CA PHE A 422 23.15 -6.30 2.72
C PHE A 422 22.03 -7.33 2.94
N VAL A 423 20.82 -7.04 2.40
CA VAL A 423 19.66 -7.94 2.47
C VAL A 423 20.00 -9.30 1.84
N LEU A 424 20.57 -9.30 0.63
CA LEU A 424 20.97 -10.54 -0.05
C LEU A 424 22.06 -11.27 0.73
N GLY A 425 23.09 -10.56 1.24
CA GLY A 425 24.17 -11.15 2.03
C GLY A 425 23.64 -11.85 3.28
N TRP A 426 22.76 -11.19 4.04
CA TRP A 426 22.10 -11.82 5.19
C TRP A 426 21.23 -13.02 4.77
N GLY A 427 20.48 -12.89 3.70
CA GLY A 427 19.67 -13.96 3.14
C GLY A 427 20.49 -15.20 2.82
N PHE A 428 21.61 -15.06 2.11
CA PHE A 428 22.50 -16.17 1.81
C PHE A 428 23.14 -16.77 3.06
N PHE A 429 23.58 -15.96 4.01
CA PHE A 429 24.13 -16.41 5.28
C PHE A 429 23.13 -17.26 6.08
N ARG A 430 21.87 -16.85 6.14
CA ARG A 430 20.83 -17.55 6.90
C ARG A 430 20.18 -18.72 6.15
N TYR A 431 20.33 -18.79 4.84
CA TYR A 431 19.62 -19.76 3.98
C TYR A 431 19.77 -21.21 4.40
N ALA A 432 21.00 -21.63 4.74
CA ALA A 432 21.25 -23.01 5.17
C ALA A 432 20.48 -23.37 6.45
N HIS A 433 20.34 -22.42 7.38
CA HIS A 433 19.56 -22.60 8.60
C HIS A 433 18.05 -22.69 8.31
N VAL A 434 17.52 -21.79 7.50
CA VAL A 434 16.10 -21.77 7.11
C VAL A 434 15.72 -23.04 6.35
N ARG A 435 16.58 -23.50 5.45
CA ARG A 435 16.35 -24.73 4.69
C ARG A 435 16.25 -25.95 5.61
N ARG A 436 17.16 -26.11 6.58
CA ARG A 436 17.09 -27.19 7.57
C ARG A 436 15.81 -27.16 8.39
N LEU A 437 15.37 -25.97 8.84
CA LEU A 437 14.11 -25.83 9.58
C LEU A 437 12.91 -26.22 8.74
N ASN A 438 12.89 -25.85 7.47
CA ASN A 438 11.80 -26.22 6.56
C ASN A 438 11.75 -27.71 6.25
N GLU A 439 12.91 -28.38 6.13
CA GLU A 439 13.00 -29.84 5.97
C GLU A 439 12.46 -30.55 7.21
N ILE A 440 12.85 -30.14 8.42
CA ILE A 440 12.34 -30.70 9.68
C ILE A 440 10.81 -30.50 9.82
N ASN A 441 10.30 -29.32 9.46
CA ASN A 441 8.86 -29.04 9.55
C ASN A 441 8.02 -29.76 8.45
N ALA A 442 8.65 -30.25 7.40
CA ALA A 442 7.98 -31.04 6.36
C ALA A 442 7.91 -32.54 6.69
N GLU A 443 8.79 -33.01 7.60
CA GLU A 443 8.82 -34.39 8.08
C GLU A 443 7.92 -34.63 9.30
N LEU A 444 7.48 -33.57 9.99
CA LEU A 444 6.53 -33.57 11.12
C LEU A 444 5.10 -33.33 10.64
#